data_8de63a51d590bb00e108d4ff2501a20a
#
_entry.id   8de63a51d590bb00e108d4ff2501a20a
#
_cell.length_a   1.000
_cell.length_b   1.000
_cell.length_c   1.000
_cell.angle_alpha   90.00
_cell.angle_beta   90.00
_cell.angle_gamma   90.00
#
_symmetry.space_group_name_H-M   'P 1'
#
loop_
_entity.id
_entity.type
_entity.pdbx_description
1 polymer ?
#
loop_
_entity_poly.entity_id
_entity_poly.type
_entity_poly.pdbx_seq_one_letter_code
_entity_poly.pdbx_strand_id
1 'polypeptide(L)'
;LLFDHSPAQRELVEMLEDVRGSELVDLFMNTEFDEDGTWMAGCPYPDTARKLGQFASSTLQVMKRRMGILVRSNPFLRARGSSLPEILKDLGENRVVLIDIPGMGERSELFVLSVMARKILDRHRGEAAGWGKGGSQEQREVLITIEEAQRVLGAGGPATAVFRECAMEGRKFGVGLCVVTQQPKNVDPRVLAQMNTFVVMGLSDRNDRAMIAGHAKQDLSPMDTEIQTLEPGEAIISTLGIPFPVSTRIHLFEEYLGILNEKKGKSLREGLDPRF
;
A
#
# COMPACT_ATOMS: atom_id res chain seq x y z
N LEU A 1 5.24 -0.20 -13.27
CA LEU A 1 3.79 -0.38 -13.17
C LEU A 1 3.03 -0.08 -14.46
N LEU A 2 3.50 0.85 -15.27
CA LEU A 2 2.87 1.24 -16.55
C LEU A 2 3.38 0.44 -17.74
N PHE A 3 4.37 -0.41 -17.56
CA PHE A 3 5.12 -0.99 -18.65
C PHE A 3 5.14 -2.50 -18.56
N ASP A 4 4.62 -3.13 -19.60
CA ASP A 4 4.89 -4.51 -19.90
C ASP A 4 6.33 -4.61 -20.38
N HIS A 5 7.07 -5.43 -19.79
CA HIS A 5 8.49 -5.60 -19.59
C HIS A 5 9.34 -5.89 -20.84
N SER A 6 9.24 -5.10 -21.90
CA SER A 6 10.29 -5.16 -22.92
C SER A 6 11.61 -4.63 -22.32
N PRO A 7 12.78 -5.16 -22.75
CA PRO A 7 14.08 -4.69 -22.26
C PRO A 7 14.26 -3.18 -22.39
N ALA A 8 13.85 -2.60 -23.54
CA ALA A 8 13.91 -1.16 -23.80
C ALA A 8 13.04 -0.33 -22.84
N GLN A 9 11.92 -0.88 -22.35
CA GLN A 9 11.08 -0.18 -21.40
C GLN A 9 11.65 -0.20 -19.97
N ARG A 10 12.39 -1.26 -19.60
CA ARG A 10 13.11 -1.30 -18.31
C ARG A 10 14.25 -0.30 -18.30
N GLU A 11 15.06 -0.29 -19.33
CA GLU A 11 16.16 0.67 -19.48
C GLU A 11 15.67 2.12 -19.46
N LEU A 12 14.52 2.39 -20.10
CA LEU A 12 13.86 3.70 -20.04
C LEU A 12 13.44 4.07 -18.61
N VAL A 13 12.86 3.14 -17.85
CA VAL A 13 12.45 3.39 -16.46
C VAL A 13 13.66 3.67 -15.58
N GLU A 14 14.72 2.87 -15.68
CA GLU A 14 15.96 3.09 -14.93
C GLU A 14 16.59 4.45 -15.24
N MET A 15 16.63 4.83 -16.53
CA MET A 15 17.14 6.15 -16.92
C MET A 15 16.31 7.33 -16.38
N LEU A 16 15.03 7.10 -16.13
CA LEU A 16 14.09 8.13 -15.66
C LEU A 16 13.96 8.20 -14.14
N GLU A 17 14.65 7.32 -13.39
CA GLU A 17 14.59 7.33 -11.92
C GLU A 17 15.02 8.68 -11.32
N ASP A 18 15.99 9.35 -11.95
CA ASP A 18 16.50 10.66 -11.55
C ASP A 18 15.65 11.86 -12.05
N VAL A 19 14.64 11.58 -12.90
CA VAL A 19 13.83 12.65 -13.50
C VAL A 19 12.59 12.89 -12.64
N ARG A 20 12.30 14.15 -12.35
CA ARG A 20 11.09 14.50 -11.61
C ARG A 20 9.84 14.07 -12.39
N GLY A 21 8.94 13.38 -11.71
CA GLY A 21 7.70 12.89 -12.32
C GLY A 21 6.84 14.01 -12.94
N SER A 22 6.89 15.22 -12.38
CA SER A 22 6.23 16.42 -12.94
C SER A 22 6.81 16.83 -14.28
N GLU A 23 8.14 16.75 -14.46
CA GLU A 23 8.81 17.04 -15.73
C GLU A 23 8.41 16.05 -16.81
N LEU A 24 8.32 14.77 -16.46
CA LEU A 24 7.88 13.72 -17.39
C LEU A 24 6.44 13.92 -17.84
N VAL A 25 5.55 14.19 -16.90
CA VAL A 25 4.13 14.44 -17.22
C VAL A 25 4.01 15.68 -18.11
N ASP A 26 4.69 16.77 -17.77
CA ASP A 26 4.66 18.01 -18.53
C ASP A 26 5.24 17.79 -19.95
N LEU A 27 6.38 17.10 -20.04
CA LEU A 27 7.03 16.77 -21.29
C LEU A 27 6.11 15.93 -22.21
N PHE A 28 5.55 14.82 -21.71
CA PHE A 28 4.74 13.94 -22.53
C PHE A 28 3.32 14.48 -22.84
N MET A 29 2.78 15.32 -21.98
CA MET A 29 1.40 15.85 -22.16
C MET A 29 1.36 17.17 -22.90
N ASN A 30 2.36 18.01 -22.75
CA ASN A 30 2.33 19.40 -23.21
C ASN A 30 3.37 19.70 -24.32
N THR A 31 4.20 18.73 -24.69
CA THR A 31 5.17 18.88 -25.77
C THR A 31 5.04 17.77 -26.82
N GLU A 32 5.63 17.99 -27.98
CA GLU A 32 5.62 17.04 -29.09
C GLU A 32 7.03 16.63 -29.46
N PHE A 33 7.18 15.44 -30.04
CA PHE A 33 8.39 14.94 -30.64
C PHE A 33 8.10 14.44 -32.06
N ASP A 34 9.11 14.50 -32.92
CA ASP A 34 9.01 14.06 -34.31
C ASP A 34 9.04 12.52 -34.47
N GLU A 35 9.05 12.08 -35.74
CA GLU A 35 9.08 10.65 -36.07
C GLU A 35 10.40 9.98 -35.65
N ASP A 36 11.47 10.74 -35.50
CA ASP A 36 12.79 10.26 -35.05
C ASP A 36 12.92 10.27 -33.51
N GLY A 37 11.91 10.75 -32.78
CA GLY A 37 11.92 10.86 -31.31
C GLY A 37 12.61 12.12 -30.79
N THR A 38 12.91 13.08 -31.67
CA THR A 38 13.50 14.37 -31.29
C THR A 38 12.41 15.31 -30.85
N TRP A 39 12.60 15.94 -29.68
CA TRP A 39 11.63 16.87 -29.13
C TRP A 39 11.71 18.22 -29.83
N MET A 40 10.54 18.81 -30.09
CA MET A 40 10.44 20.07 -30.81
C MET A 40 11.16 21.22 -30.08
N ALA A 41 11.57 22.22 -30.84
CA ALA A 41 12.24 23.40 -30.32
C ALA A 41 11.39 24.14 -29.27
N GLY A 42 12.00 24.52 -28.16
CA GLY A 42 11.30 25.16 -27.03
C GLY A 42 10.87 24.19 -25.92
N CYS A 43 11.32 22.94 -25.97
CA CYS A 43 11.09 21.98 -24.88
C CYS A 43 11.60 22.55 -23.54
N PRO A 44 10.76 22.60 -22.49
CA PRO A 44 11.15 23.18 -21.20
C PRO A 44 12.16 22.34 -20.42
N TYR A 45 12.40 21.09 -20.85
CA TYR A 45 13.29 20.13 -20.18
C TYR A 45 14.29 19.51 -21.16
N PRO A 46 15.27 20.27 -21.67
CA PRO A 46 16.16 19.84 -22.74
C PRO A 46 17.04 18.63 -22.39
N ASP A 47 17.47 18.51 -21.12
CA ASP A 47 18.29 17.38 -20.67
C ASP A 47 17.48 16.09 -20.58
N THR A 48 16.25 16.14 -20.08
CA THR A 48 15.33 15.02 -20.06
C THR A 48 14.93 14.62 -21.48
N ALA A 49 14.64 15.60 -22.35
CA ALA A 49 14.34 15.35 -23.76
C ALA A 49 15.51 14.66 -24.49
N ARG A 50 16.75 15.07 -24.20
CA ARG A 50 17.95 14.44 -24.78
C ARG A 50 18.13 12.99 -24.32
N LYS A 51 17.89 12.71 -23.04
CA LYS A 51 17.89 11.34 -22.50
C LYS A 51 16.84 10.46 -23.21
N LEU A 52 15.64 10.98 -23.37
CA LEU A 52 14.53 10.29 -24.01
C LEU A 52 14.75 10.10 -25.53
N GLY A 53 15.45 11.01 -26.22
CA GLY A 53 15.78 10.91 -27.64
C GLY A 53 16.69 9.73 -28.01
N GLN A 54 17.21 8.99 -27.03
CA GLN A 54 17.94 7.74 -27.25
C GLN A 54 17.02 6.56 -27.53
N PHE A 55 15.73 6.68 -27.29
CA PHE A 55 14.75 5.62 -27.49
C PHE A 55 14.00 5.79 -28.82
N ALA A 56 13.62 4.67 -29.42
CA ALA A 56 12.80 4.68 -30.62
C ALA A 56 11.50 5.47 -30.39
N SER A 57 11.10 6.29 -31.38
CA SER A 57 9.89 7.11 -31.31
C SER A 57 8.62 6.28 -30.99
N SER A 58 8.56 5.03 -31.48
CA SER A 58 7.48 4.09 -31.16
C SER A 58 7.38 3.80 -29.65
N THR A 59 8.50 3.68 -28.95
CA THR A 59 8.53 3.49 -27.48
C THR A 59 8.03 4.73 -26.77
N LEU A 60 8.47 5.91 -27.20
CA LEU A 60 8.03 7.19 -26.65
C LEU A 60 6.54 7.43 -26.90
N GLN A 61 6.02 7.08 -28.08
CA GLN A 61 4.58 7.16 -28.38
C GLN A 61 3.74 6.25 -27.49
N VAL A 62 4.18 5.01 -27.25
CA VAL A 62 3.50 4.11 -26.29
C VAL A 62 3.49 4.71 -24.90
N MET A 63 4.59 5.32 -24.46
CA MET A 63 4.70 5.98 -23.18
C MET A 63 3.76 7.18 -23.07
N LYS A 64 3.78 8.07 -24.08
CA LYS A 64 2.87 9.23 -24.18
C LYS A 64 1.39 8.79 -24.11
N ARG A 65 1.02 7.76 -24.85
CA ARG A 65 -0.33 7.21 -24.83
C ARG A 65 -0.72 6.68 -23.45
N ARG A 66 0.13 5.88 -22.82
CA ARG A 66 -0.14 5.29 -21.49
C ARG A 66 -0.23 6.35 -20.40
N MET A 67 0.67 7.33 -20.40
CA MET A 67 0.60 8.48 -19.49
C MET A 67 -0.66 9.31 -19.74
N GLY A 68 -1.00 9.56 -20.99
CA GLY A 68 -2.22 10.27 -21.36
C GLY A 68 -3.50 9.57 -20.90
N ILE A 69 -3.55 8.25 -20.98
CA ILE A 69 -4.66 7.46 -20.43
C ILE A 69 -4.70 7.63 -18.91
N LEU A 70 -3.55 7.43 -18.24
CA LEU A 70 -3.47 7.53 -16.78
C LEU A 70 -3.94 8.90 -16.29
N VAL A 71 -3.41 9.98 -16.84
CA VAL A 71 -3.74 11.36 -16.41
C VAL A 71 -5.19 11.71 -16.74
N ARG A 72 -5.69 11.37 -17.93
CA ARG A 72 -7.08 11.70 -18.34
C ARG A 72 -8.12 10.87 -17.61
N SER A 73 -7.81 9.62 -17.29
CA SER A 73 -8.73 8.75 -16.56
C SER A 73 -8.75 9.02 -15.05
N ASN A 74 -7.86 9.87 -14.56
CA ASN A 74 -7.71 10.13 -13.13
C ASN A 74 -7.71 11.64 -12.86
N PRO A 75 -8.87 12.25 -12.59
CA PRO A 75 -8.96 13.68 -12.31
C PRO A 75 -8.19 14.12 -11.06
N PHE A 76 -7.80 13.17 -10.22
CA PHE A 76 -6.99 13.39 -9.01
C PHE A 76 -5.48 13.51 -9.30
N LEU A 77 -5.01 12.99 -10.45
CA LEU A 77 -3.62 13.13 -10.86
C LEU A 77 -3.43 14.48 -11.57
N ARG A 78 -2.67 15.35 -10.95
CA ARG A 78 -2.34 16.68 -11.52
C ARG A 78 -0.85 16.79 -11.77
N ALA A 79 -0.47 17.53 -12.80
CA ALA A 79 0.92 17.80 -13.11
C ALA A 79 1.62 18.65 -12.03
N ARG A 80 0.86 19.40 -11.26
CA ARG A 80 1.37 20.27 -10.19
C ARG A 80 0.60 20.06 -8.90
N GLY A 81 1.33 20.04 -7.80
CA GLY A 81 0.80 19.78 -6.46
C GLY A 81 0.74 18.27 -6.14
N SER A 82 0.94 17.96 -4.89
CA SER A 82 0.86 16.60 -4.35
C SER A 82 0.41 16.68 -2.89
N SER A 83 -0.56 15.87 -2.51
CA SER A 83 -0.95 15.70 -1.09
C SER A 83 0.06 14.83 -0.32
N LEU A 84 0.96 14.15 -1.02
CA LEU A 84 1.89 13.21 -0.40
C LEU A 84 2.79 13.84 0.69
N PRO A 85 3.36 15.04 0.53
CA PRO A 85 4.14 15.69 1.58
C PRO A 85 3.31 15.95 2.85
N GLU A 86 2.04 16.34 2.72
CA GLU A 86 1.13 16.57 3.84
C GLU A 86 0.81 15.24 4.55
N ILE A 87 0.47 14.19 3.78
CA ILE A 87 0.25 12.85 4.30
C ILE A 87 1.47 12.36 5.10
N LEU A 88 2.68 12.48 4.53
CA LEU A 88 3.91 12.08 5.20
C LEU A 88 4.19 12.91 6.46
N LYS A 89 3.83 14.20 6.46
CA LYS A 89 3.93 15.06 7.63
C LYS A 89 2.97 14.60 8.72
N ASP A 90 1.69 14.39 8.38
CA ASP A 90 0.67 13.96 9.34
C ASP A 90 0.99 12.59 9.97
N LEU A 91 1.47 11.64 9.18
CA LEU A 91 1.99 10.37 9.69
C LEU A 91 3.18 10.59 10.64
N GLY A 92 4.06 11.53 10.32
CA GLY A 92 5.17 11.95 11.19
C GLY A 92 4.71 12.64 12.49
N GLU A 93 3.49 13.12 12.57
CA GLU A 93 2.87 13.72 13.77
C GLU A 93 1.97 12.72 14.52
N ASN A 94 2.05 11.42 14.22
CA ASN A 94 1.23 10.34 14.78
C ASN A 94 -0.28 10.54 14.52
N ARG A 95 -0.64 11.11 13.39
CA ARG A 95 -2.04 11.28 12.98
C ARG A 95 -2.53 10.08 12.17
N VAL A 96 -3.82 9.81 12.26
CA VAL A 96 -4.51 8.89 11.36
C VAL A 96 -4.83 9.63 10.08
N VAL A 97 -4.40 9.06 8.94
CA VAL A 97 -4.69 9.59 7.61
C VAL A 97 -5.67 8.64 6.92
N LEU A 98 -6.86 9.12 6.62
CA LEU A 98 -7.85 8.40 5.85
C LEU A 98 -7.77 8.83 4.38
N ILE A 99 -7.63 7.85 3.50
CA ILE A 99 -7.55 8.06 2.05
C ILE A 99 -8.76 7.39 1.41
N ASP A 100 -9.73 8.20 1.05
CA ASP A 100 -10.90 7.76 0.31
C ASP A 100 -10.77 8.18 -1.15
N ILE A 101 -10.86 7.20 -2.07
CA ILE A 101 -10.65 7.39 -3.51
C ILE A 101 -11.91 6.93 -4.28
N PRO A 102 -13.00 7.69 -4.20
CA PRO A 102 -14.24 7.30 -4.86
C PRO A 102 -14.13 7.39 -6.38
N GLY A 103 -14.73 6.44 -7.08
CA GLY A 103 -14.91 6.49 -8.55
C GLY A 103 -13.64 6.27 -9.37
N MET A 104 -12.55 5.83 -8.77
CA MET A 104 -11.36 5.40 -9.48
C MET A 104 -11.52 3.98 -10.03
N GLY A 105 -11.08 3.72 -11.26
CA GLY A 105 -10.97 2.35 -11.75
C GLY A 105 -9.87 1.58 -11.02
N GLU A 106 -10.03 0.27 -10.84
CA GLU A 106 -9.13 -0.60 -10.05
C GLU A 106 -7.64 -0.41 -10.35
N ARG A 107 -7.25 -0.26 -11.62
CA ARG A 107 -5.85 -0.04 -12.02
C ARG A 107 -5.29 1.28 -11.51
N SER A 108 -6.12 2.30 -11.49
CA SER A 108 -5.73 3.63 -11.04
C SER A 108 -5.66 3.71 -9.53
N GLU A 109 -6.60 3.09 -8.85
CA GLU A 109 -6.62 2.90 -7.40
C GLU A 109 -5.34 2.18 -6.96
N LEU A 110 -5.06 1.01 -7.55
CA LEU A 110 -3.86 0.24 -7.28
C LEU A 110 -2.57 1.04 -7.53
N PHE A 111 -2.53 1.84 -8.61
CA PHE A 111 -1.37 2.68 -8.89
C PHE A 111 -1.15 3.72 -7.80
N VAL A 112 -2.18 4.48 -7.42
CA VAL A 112 -2.08 5.51 -6.39
C VAL A 112 -1.65 4.91 -5.05
N LEU A 113 -2.33 3.84 -4.62
CA LEU A 113 -2.01 3.15 -3.37
C LEU A 113 -0.58 2.59 -3.37
N SER A 114 -0.13 2.03 -4.50
CA SER A 114 1.24 1.51 -4.65
C SER A 114 2.29 2.61 -4.54
N VAL A 115 2.05 3.77 -5.16
CA VAL A 115 2.96 4.91 -5.08
C VAL A 115 3.02 5.44 -3.64
N MET A 116 1.88 5.54 -2.96
CA MET A 116 1.84 5.99 -1.57
C MET A 116 2.56 5.03 -0.63
N ALA A 117 2.26 3.74 -0.72
CA ALA A 117 2.93 2.71 0.08
C ALA A 117 4.44 2.70 -0.18
N ARG A 118 4.87 2.84 -1.45
CA ARG A 118 6.29 2.95 -1.82
C ARG A 118 6.95 4.15 -1.14
N LYS A 119 6.35 5.32 -1.22
CA LYS A 119 6.90 6.54 -0.63
C LYS A 119 6.97 6.51 0.90
N ILE A 120 5.99 5.87 1.55
CA ILE A 120 6.03 5.63 3.00
C ILE A 120 7.20 4.70 3.34
N LEU A 121 7.31 3.58 2.64
CA LEU A 121 8.39 2.60 2.87
C LEU A 121 9.77 3.19 2.63
N ASP A 122 9.96 3.94 1.52
CA ASP A 122 11.24 4.57 1.16
C ASP A 122 11.66 5.61 2.21
N ARG A 123 10.70 6.40 2.71
CA ARG A 123 10.96 7.36 3.79
C ARG A 123 11.46 6.65 5.04
N HIS A 124 10.76 5.62 5.49
CA HIS A 124 11.13 4.86 6.69
C HIS A 124 12.46 4.15 6.53
N ARG A 125 12.78 3.66 5.33
CA ARG A 125 14.11 3.11 5.00
C ARG A 125 15.20 4.16 5.09
N GLY A 126 14.96 5.35 4.56
CA GLY A 126 15.89 6.47 4.63
C GLY A 126 16.16 6.92 6.06
N GLU A 127 15.13 7.00 6.89
CA GLU A 127 15.24 7.32 8.31
C GLU A 127 16.03 6.23 9.06
N ALA A 128 15.77 4.95 8.80
CA ALA A 128 16.53 3.84 9.39
C ALA A 128 18.01 3.82 8.97
N ALA A 129 18.32 4.15 7.72
CA ALA A 129 19.70 4.26 7.22
C ALA A 129 20.47 5.45 7.84
N GLY A 130 19.79 6.51 8.23
CA GLY A 130 20.34 7.68 8.90
C GLY A 130 20.71 7.46 10.38
N TRP A 131 20.23 6.40 10.98
CA TRP A 131 20.45 6.07 12.40
C TRP A 131 21.91 5.79 12.78
N GLY A 132 22.80 5.54 11.83
CA GLY A 132 24.24 5.38 12.07
C GLY A 132 24.99 6.70 12.36
N LYS A 133 24.35 7.86 12.29
CA LYS A 133 24.99 9.19 12.40
C LYS A 133 24.55 10.01 13.63
N GLY A 134 24.28 9.34 14.75
CA GLY A 134 24.29 9.97 16.08
C GLY A 134 23.00 10.72 16.46
N GLY A 135 21.92 10.00 16.70
CA GLY A 135 20.76 10.53 17.40
C GLY A 135 19.76 9.43 17.70
N SER A 136 19.45 9.24 18.96
CA SER A 136 18.39 8.34 19.45
C SER A 136 17.01 8.90 19.14
N GLN A 137 16.64 9.01 17.84
CA GLN A 137 15.25 9.23 17.49
C GLN A 137 14.56 7.86 17.47
N GLU A 138 13.58 7.67 18.33
CA GLU A 138 12.71 6.50 18.29
C GLU A 138 12.15 6.38 16.88
N GLN A 139 12.38 5.23 16.25
CA GLN A 139 11.82 4.94 14.92
C GLN A 139 10.30 4.94 15.06
N ARG A 140 9.64 5.87 14.38
CA ARG A 140 8.19 5.95 14.38
C ARG A 140 7.63 4.78 13.59
N GLU A 141 6.57 4.20 14.08
CA GLU A 141 5.88 3.12 13.41
C GLU A 141 4.69 3.66 12.62
N VAL A 142 4.42 3.05 11.47
CA VAL A 142 3.24 3.33 10.65
C VAL A 142 2.55 2.02 10.30
N LEU A 143 1.23 1.99 10.40
CA LEU A 143 0.40 0.88 9.95
C LEU A 143 -0.37 1.29 8.70
N ILE A 144 -0.10 0.62 7.59
CA ILE A 144 -0.86 0.77 6.35
C ILE A 144 -2.02 -0.22 6.39
N THR A 145 -3.24 0.29 6.50
CA THR A 145 -4.46 -0.53 6.48
C THR A 145 -5.11 -0.45 5.10
N ILE A 146 -5.41 -1.60 4.52
CA ILE A 146 -6.08 -1.72 3.22
C ILE A 146 -7.40 -2.43 3.42
N GLU A 147 -8.49 -1.71 3.21
CA GLU A 147 -9.83 -2.29 3.15
C GLU A 147 -10.15 -2.86 1.77
N GLU A 148 -11.06 -3.83 1.70
CA GLU A 148 -11.40 -4.57 0.47
C GLU A 148 -10.15 -5.04 -0.29
N ALA A 149 -9.19 -5.57 0.47
CA ALA A 149 -7.83 -5.81 0.01
C ALA A 149 -7.74 -6.79 -1.16
N GLN A 150 -8.74 -7.65 -1.37
CA GLN A 150 -8.82 -8.53 -2.55
C GLN A 150 -8.87 -7.75 -3.87
N ARG A 151 -9.33 -6.48 -3.86
CA ARG A 151 -9.32 -5.61 -5.04
C ARG A 151 -7.91 -5.12 -5.39
N VAL A 152 -7.08 -4.94 -4.38
CA VAL A 152 -5.75 -4.32 -4.50
C VAL A 152 -4.64 -5.37 -4.48
N LEU A 153 -4.77 -6.39 -3.63
CA LEU A 153 -3.77 -7.41 -3.38
C LEU A 153 -4.04 -8.73 -4.09
N GLY A 154 -4.85 -8.74 -5.14
CA GLY A 154 -5.08 -9.93 -5.96
C GLY A 154 -3.79 -10.50 -6.56
N ALA A 155 -3.78 -11.79 -6.86
CA ALA A 155 -2.57 -12.50 -7.27
C ALA A 155 -1.93 -11.91 -8.54
N GLY A 156 -0.66 -11.50 -8.43
CA GLY A 156 0.25 -11.56 -9.58
C GLY A 156 0.57 -10.30 -10.35
N GLY A 157 0.30 -9.08 -9.86
CA GLY A 157 0.72 -7.87 -10.57
C GLY A 157 2.01 -7.22 -10.02
N PRO A 158 2.80 -6.51 -10.84
CA PRO A 158 3.92 -5.70 -10.34
C PRO A 158 3.47 -4.60 -9.37
N ALA A 159 2.23 -4.15 -9.47
CA ALA A 159 1.63 -3.18 -8.59
C ALA A 159 1.47 -3.67 -7.15
N THR A 160 1.28 -4.98 -6.95
CA THR A 160 1.19 -5.58 -5.61
C THR A 160 2.56 -5.82 -4.96
N ALA A 161 3.65 -5.63 -5.72
CA ALA A 161 5.01 -5.92 -5.24
C ALA A 161 5.37 -5.09 -3.99
N VAL A 162 4.99 -3.81 -3.94
CA VAL A 162 5.28 -2.95 -2.79
C VAL A 162 4.59 -3.43 -1.52
N PHE A 163 3.37 -3.93 -1.61
CA PHE A 163 2.63 -4.44 -0.45
C PHE A 163 3.23 -5.76 0.05
N ARG A 164 3.68 -6.64 -0.86
CA ARG A 164 4.47 -7.81 -0.46
C ARG A 164 5.75 -7.40 0.24
N GLU A 165 6.44 -6.39 -0.26
CA GLU A 165 7.65 -5.85 0.35
C GLU A 165 7.38 -5.25 1.74
N CYS A 166 6.28 -4.51 1.91
CA CYS A 166 5.82 -4.06 3.23
C CYS A 166 5.55 -5.24 4.18
N ALA A 167 4.88 -6.28 3.71
CA ALA A 167 4.61 -7.48 4.51
C ALA A 167 5.88 -8.24 4.91
N MET A 168 6.85 -8.38 4.00
CA MET A 168 8.07 -9.16 4.21
C MET A 168 9.15 -8.39 5.00
N GLU A 169 9.32 -7.11 4.71
CA GLU A 169 10.46 -6.32 5.18
C GLU A 169 10.06 -5.09 6.00
N GLY A 170 8.82 -4.64 5.90
CA GLY A 170 8.35 -3.40 6.51
C GLY A 170 8.65 -3.30 7.99
N ARG A 171 8.52 -4.42 8.72
CA ARG A 171 8.83 -4.49 10.16
C ARG A 171 10.23 -3.98 10.51
N LYS A 172 11.23 -4.20 9.64
CA LYS A 172 12.62 -3.72 9.85
C LYS A 172 12.70 -2.19 9.86
N PHE A 173 11.72 -1.54 9.27
CA PHE A 173 11.66 -0.09 9.08
C PHE A 173 10.48 0.54 9.81
N GLY A 174 9.81 -0.20 10.70
CA GLY A 174 8.64 0.30 11.42
C GLY A 174 7.39 0.46 10.53
N VAL A 175 7.30 -0.26 9.40
CA VAL A 175 6.12 -0.26 8.52
C VAL A 175 5.37 -1.56 8.68
N GLY A 176 4.16 -1.50 9.24
CA GLY A 176 3.22 -2.61 9.34
C GLY A 176 2.21 -2.60 8.19
N LEU A 177 1.67 -3.76 7.86
CA LEU A 177 0.57 -3.92 6.90
C LEU A 177 -0.62 -4.61 7.59
N CYS A 178 -1.78 -3.98 7.52
CA CYS A 178 -3.07 -4.54 7.92
C CYS A 178 -3.93 -4.77 6.67
N VAL A 179 -4.47 -5.96 6.54
CA VAL A 179 -5.27 -6.39 5.38
C VAL A 179 -6.66 -6.74 5.86
N VAL A 180 -7.67 -6.01 5.39
CA VAL A 180 -9.08 -6.29 5.67
C VAL A 180 -9.74 -6.80 4.40
N THR A 181 -10.31 -7.99 4.43
CA THR A 181 -10.92 -8.63 3.26
C THR A 181 -12.06 -9.55 3.65
N GLN A 182 -13.08 -9.60 2.80
CA GLN A 182 -14.16 -10.59 2.87
C GLN A 182 -13.88 -11.83 2.02
N GLN A 183 -12.85 -11.79 1.17
CA GLN A 183 -12.50 -12.86 0.23
C GLN A 183 -11.01 -13.18 0.28
N PRO A 184 -10.53 -13.80 1.37
CA PRO A 184 -9.11 -14.14 1.54
C PRO A 184 -8.52 -14.96 0.38
N LYS A 185 -9.31 -15.83 -0.25
CA LYS A 185 -8.89 -16.63 -1.41
C LYS A 185 -8.44 -15.80 -2.61
N ASN A 186 -8.88 -14.54 -2.70
CA ASN A 186 -8.54 -13.61 -3.78
C ASN A 186 -7.35 -12.70 -3.42
N VAL A 187 -6.79 -12.82 -2.21
CA VAL A 187 -5.57 -12.12 -1.80
C VAL A 187 -4.33 -12.94 -2.18
N ASP A 188 -3.25 -12.28 -2.58
CA ASP A 188 -1.98 -12.93 -2.91
C ASP A 188 -1.51 -13.81 -1.73
N PRO A 189 -1.38 -15.14 -1.90
CA PRO A 189 -0.96 -16.05 -0.84
C PRO A 189 0.39 -15.69 -0.20
N ARG A 190 1.27 -15.03 -0.98
CA ARG A 190 2.58 -14.57 -0.49
C ARG A 190 2.47 -13.42 0.51
N VAL A 191 1.42 -12.60 0.42
CA VAL A 191 1.10 -11.58 1.42
C VAL A 191 0.54 -12.25 2.67
N LEU A 192 -0.45 -13.14 2.52
CA LEU A 192 -1.06 -13.85 3.65
C LEU A 192 -0.04 -14.67 4.45
N ALA A 193 0.92 -15.31 3.77
CA ALA A 193 1.99 -16.08 4.42
C ALA A 193 2.87 -15.25 5.36
N GLN A 194 2.94 -13.92 5.17
CA GLN A 194 3.72 -13.01 6.01
C GLN A 194 2.92 -12.44 7.20
N MET A 195 1.60 -12.61 7.20
CA MET A 195 0.78 -12.13 8.31
C MET A 195 1.06 -12.94 9.58
N ASN A 196 1.25 -12.24 10.69
CA ASN A 196 1.52 -12.85 11.99
C ASN A 196 0.27 -12.96 12.86
N THR A 197 -0.74 -12.17 12.55
CA THR A 197 -2.00 -12.12 13.30
C THR A 197 -3.16 -12.19 12.32
N PHE A 198 -4.10 -13.07 12.61
CA PHE A 198 -5.36 -13.20 11.92
C PHE A 198 -6.49 -12.94 12.91
N VAL A 199 -7.40 -12.05 12.56
CA VAL A 199 -8.67 -11.85 13.24
C VAL A 199 -9.75 -12.35 12.28
N VAL A 200 -10.22 -13.57 12.53
CA VAL A 200 -11.14 -14.28 11.63
C VAL A 200 -12.55 -14.12 12.15
N MET A 201 -13.38 -13.43 11.39
CA MET A 201 -14.82 -13.34 11.61
C MET A 201 -15.56 -14.41 10.81
N GLY A 202 -16.88 -14.43 10.85
CA GLY A 202 -17.69 -15.42 10.16
C GLY A 202 -17.39 -15.50 8.65
N LEU A 203 -16.97 -16.67 8.17
CA LEU A 203 -16.66 -16.96 6.78
C LEU A 203 -17.46 -18.17 6.30
N SER A 204 -18.44 -17.95 5.45
CA SER A 204 -19.31 -19.02 4.91
C SER A 204 -18.64 -19.85 3.80
N ASP A 205 -17.79 -19.23 2.97
CA ASP A 205 -17.12 -19.90 1.84
C ASP A 205 -16.00 -20.83 2.32
N ARG A 206 -16.04 -22.09 1.89
CA ARG A 206 -15.06 -23.10 2.27
C ARG A 206 -13.64 -22.78 1.79
N ASN A 207 -13.51 -22.20 0.60
CA ASN A 207 -12.18 -21.90 0.04
C ASN A 207 -11.54 -20.72 0.79
N ASP A 208 -12.34 -19.76 1.25
CA ASP A 208 -11.87 -18.67 2.08
C ASP A 208 -11.36 -19.19 3.43
N ARG A 209 -12.11 -20.09 4.08
CA ARG A 209 -11.66 -20.73 5.33
C ARG A 209 -10.40 -21.55 5.14
N ALA A 210 -10.33 -22.35 4.07
CA ALA A 210 -9.13 -23.14 3.75
C ALA A 210 -7.90 -22.25 3.50
N MET A 211 -8.08 -21.09 2.84
CA MET A 211 -7.00 -20.13 2.62
C MET A 211 -6.46 -19.59 3.95
N ILE A 212 -7.33 -19.19 4.85
CA ILE A 212 -6.92 -18.69 6.17
C ILE A 212 -6.26 -19.81 6.99
N ALA A 213 -6.86 -21.00 7.04
CA ALA A 213 -6.29 -22.14 7.78
C ALA A 213 -4.89 -22.53 7.28
N GLY A 214 -4.66 -22.44 5.97
CA GLY A 214 -3.34 -22.72 5.36
C GLY A 214 -2.24 -21.68 5.63
N HIS A 215 -2.60 -20.48 6.10
CA HIS A 215 -1.63 -19.39 6.33
C HIS A 215 -1.57 -18.93 7.79
N ALA A 216 -2.57 -19.26 8.61
CA ALA A 216 -2.56 -18.95 10.03
C ALA A 216 -1.36 -19.60 10.74
N LYS A 217 -0.88 -18.99 11.82
CA LYS A 217 0.28 -19.49 12.57
C LYS A 217 -0.06 -20.67 13.47
N GLN A 218 -1.34 -20.84 13.80
CA GLN A 218 -1.87 -22.02 14.51
C GLN A 218 -2.82 -22.77 13.57
N ASP A 219 -2.98 -24.08 13.82
CA ASP A 219 -3.93 -24.90 13.08
C ASP A 219 -5.36 -24.47 13.39
N LEU A 220 -6.01 -23.88 12.40
CA LEU A 220 -7.43 -23.48 12.47
C LEU A 220 -8.38 -24.55 11.91
N SER A 221 -7.86 -25.68 11.41
CA SER A 221 -8.70 -26.73 10.82
C SER A 221 -9.74 -27.28 11.79
N PRO A 222 -9.45 -27.49 13.10
CA PRO A 222 -10.45 -27.93 14.05
C PRO A 222 -11.60 -26.94 14.26
N MET A 223 -11.38 -25.66 13.94
CA MET A 223 -12.33 -24.56 14.13
C MET A 223 -13.13 -24.23 12.86
N ASP A 224 -13.03 -25.02 11.79
CA ASP A 224 -13.68 -24.72 10.49
C ASP A 224 -15.19 -24.50 10.64
N THR A 225 -15.86 -25.37 11.39
CA THR A 225 -17.31 -25.25 11.64
C THR A 225 -17.64 -24.03 12.51
N GLU A 226 -16.82 -23.75 13.51
CA GLU A 226 -16.99 -22.59 14.38
C GLU A 226 -16.83 -21.28 13.56
N ILE A 227 -15.80 -21.17 12.73
CA ILE A 227 -15.60 -20.03 11.84
C ILE A 227 -16.81 -19.79 10.92
N GLN A 228 -17.42 -20.89 10.43
CA GLN A 228 -18.60 -20.79 9.57
C GLN A 228 -19.84 -20.22 10.30
N THR A 229 -19.94 -20.47 11.59
CA THR A 229 -21.12 -20.17 12.41
C THR A 229 -20.96 -18.96 13.32
N LEU A 230 -19.80 -18.27 13.29
CA LEU A 230 -19.58 -17.07 14.07
C LEU A 230 -20.64 -16.01 13.76
N GLU A 231 -21.22 -15.47 14.82
CA GLU A 231 -22.18 -14.38 14.73
C GLU A 231 -21.48 -12.99 14.59
N PRO A 232 -22.22 -11.95 14.18
CA PRO A 232 -21.69 -10.60 14.18
C PRO A 232 -21.11 -10.19 15.54
N GLY A 233 -19.87 -9.74 15.55
CA GLY A 233 -19.14 -9.38 16.77
C GLY A 233 -18.35 -10.53 17.39
N GLU A 234 -18.44 -11.73 16.86
CA GLU A 234 -17.58 -12.85 17.27
C GLU A 234 -16.37 -12.99 16.32
N ALA A 235 -15.23 -13.38 16.87
CA ALA A 235 -14.01 -13.58 16.10
C ALA A 235 -13.12 -14.65 16.73
N ILE A 236 -12.30 -15.27 15.89
CA ILE A 236 -11.21 -16.15 16.31
C ILE A 236 -9.90 -15.39 16.01
N ILE A 237 -9.06 -15.25 17.04
CA ILE A 237 -7.76 -14.61 16.92
C ILE A 237 -6.67 -15.68 16.91
N SER A 238 -5.85 -15.68 15.87
CA SER A 238 -4.63 -16.47 15.74
C SER A 238 -3.43 -15.52 15.62
N THR A 239 -2.46 -15.63 16.53
CA THR A 239 -1.28 -14.76 16.54
C THR A 239 -0.07 -15.49 17.12
N LEU A 240 1.13 -15.08 16.74
CA LEU A 240 2.38 -15.66 17.24
C LEU A 240 2.56 -15.55 18.78
N GLY A 241 1.93 -14.58 19.40
CA GLY A 241 2.05 -14.35 20.85
C GLY A 241 1.24 -15.31 21.73
N ILE A 242 0.36 -16.12 21.14
CA ILE A 242 -0.55 -17.02 21.84
C ILE A 242 -0.37 -18.45 21.29
N PRO A 243 -0.31 -19.50 22.17
CA PRO A 243 -0.01 -20.86 21.71
C PRO A 243 -1.18 -21.56 20.99
N PHE A 244 -2.40 -21.05 21.08
CA PHE A 244 -3.60 -21.58 20.45
C PHE A 244 -4.54 -20.46 19.99
N PRO A 245 -5.42 -20.70 19.01
CA PRO A 245 -6.42 -19.71 18.59
C PRO A 245 -7.39 -19.40 19.72
N VAL A 246 -7.82 -18.15 19.83
CA VAL A 246 -8.73 -17.69 20.88
C VAL A 246 -10.02 -17.18 20.27
N SER A 247 -11.15 -17.81 20.65
CA SER A 247 -12.47 -17.26 20.36
C SER A 247 -12.73 -16.06 21.26
N THR A 248 -13.20 -14.97 20.69
CA THR A 248 -13.44 -13.72 21.40
C THR A 248 -14.68 -13.01 20.88
N ARG A 249 -15.22 -12.12 21.71
CA ARG A 249 -16.29 -11.20 21.31
C ARG A 249 -15.73 -9.79 21.22
N ILE A 250 -15.97 -9.16 20.09
CA ILE A 250 -15.57 -7.77 19.85
C ILE A 250 -16.69 -6.85 20.34
N HIS A 251 -16.35 -5.87 21.15
CA HIS A 251 -17.32 -4.90 21.62
C HIS A 251 -17.92 -4.09 20.46
N LEU A 252 -19.18 -3.76 20.56
CA LEU A 252 -19.78 -2.74 19.70
C LEU A 252 -19.05 -1.41 19.89
N PHE A 253 -18.89 -0.63 18.83
CA PHE A 253 -18.17 0.64 18.88
C PHE A 253 -18.81 1.62 19.87
N GLU A 254 -20.13 1.66 19.92
CA GLU A 254 -20.92 2.49 20.83
C GLU A 254 -20.69 2.09 22.30
N GLU A 255 -20.65 0.79 22.58
CA GLU A 255 -20.35 0.29 23.93
C GLU A 255 -18.92 0.66 24.34
N TYR A 256 -17.96 0.51 23.42
CA TYR A 256 -16.58 0.88 23.65
C TYR A 256 -16.41 2.38 23.92
N LEU A 257 -17.12 3.23 23.18
CA LEU A 257 -17.16 4.68 23.44
C LEU A 257 -17.75 4.98 24.83
N GLY A 258 -18.77 4.24 25.27
CA GLY A 258 -19.32 4.33 26.63
C GLY A 258 -18.24 4.04 27.67
N ILE A 259 -17.52 2.90 27.52
CA ILE A 259 -16.42 2.51 28.42
C ILE A 259 -15.32 3.57 28.47
N LEU A 260 -14.95 4.14 27.32
CA LEU A 260 -13.94 5.20 27.23
C LEU A 260 -14.40 6.50 27.92
N ASN A 261 -15.68 6.85 27.78
CA ASN A 261 -16.23 8.05 28.40
C ASN A 261 -16.34 7.92 29.92
N GLU A 262 -16.65 6.74 30.43
CA GLU A 262 -16.64 6.46 31.86
C GLU A 262 -15.23 6.49 32.46
N LYS A 263 -14.22 6.12 31.69
CA LYS A 263 -12.80 6.17 32.07
C LYS A 263 -12.15 7.56 31.90
N LYS A 264 -12.89 8.57 31.45
CA LYS A 264 -12.38 9.94 31.23
C LYS A 264 -11.89 10.70 32.50
N GLY A 265 -11.95 10.10 33.69
CA GLY A 265 -11.21 10.58 34.86
C GLY A 265 -9.77 10.10 35.01
N LYS A 266 -9.35 9.09 34.17
CA LYS A 266 -7.97 8.62 34.12
C LYS A 266 -7.44 8.84 32.71
N SER A 267 -6.27 9.47 32.60
CA SER A 267 -5.59 9.72 31.33
C SER A 267 -5.64 8.47 30.44
N LEU A 268 -6.03 8.60 29.18
CA LEU A 268 -5.99 7.53 28.17
C LEU A 268 -4.61 6.83 28.08
N ARG A 269 -3.56 7.50 28.59
CA ARG A 269 -2.20 6.96 28.68
C ARG A 269 -1.98 6.01 29.86
N GLU A 270 -2.82 6.08 30.90
CA GLU A 270 -2.68 5.21 32.09
C GLU A 270 -3.40 3.86 31.96
N GLY A 271 -4.24 3.70 30.94
CA GLY A 271 -5.01 2.46 30.71
C GLY A 271 -4.44 1.54 29.61
N LEU A 272 -3.43 1.99 28.88
CA LEU A 272 -2.70 1.17 27.90
C LEU A 272 -1.36 0.80 28.53
N ASP A 273 -1.23 -0.43 29.02
CA ASP A 273 0.08 -0.96 29.41
C ASP A 273 0.98 -0.95 28.17
N PRO A 274 2.11 -0.21 28.17
CA PRO A 274 2.99 -0.08 27.01
C PRO A 274 3.66 -1.41 26.60
N ARG A 275 3.28 -2.53 27.21
CA ARG A 275 3.83 -3.86 26.95
C ARG A 275 2.88 -4.77 26.16
N PHE A 276 1.71 -4.26 25.70
CA PHE A 276 0.80 -4.97 24.81
C PHE A 276 0.63 -4.29 23.48
#